data_5c4c50b5c1a0c48fdd72328d15f2bcc1
#
_entry.id   5c4c50b5c1a0c48fdd72328d15f2bcc1
#
_cell.length_a   1.000
_cell.length_b   1.000
_cell.length_c   1.000
_cell.angle_alpha   90.00
_cell.angle_beta   90.00
_cell.angle_gamma   90.00
#
_symmetry.space_group_name_H-M   'P 1'
#
loop_
_entity.id
_entity.type
_entity.pdbx_description
1 polymer ?
#
loop_
_entity_poly.entity_id
_entity_poly.type
_entity_poly.pdbx_seq_one_letter_code
_entity_poly.pdbx_strand_id
1 'polypeptide(L)'
;MSALTDSITVDRLEADPYPTYGRLRAEEPVAWVPAVGAWLATRWEDVRHVLTSPESYTTTNDASPLSIYCGAQNVLNQEGDRHAAIRKSVSDRFRPETAPAVTAHARSVAVRRLRDLADRDHADLMAEYFEPVSVETASWLLGLDAVDGIDTATLTRWSTGLTKALYNPSKAGAAHVYGAAVSGAMDRTLTPHLTRLLDQPDDSPLSALVHAGCPAGDASWGVNQTLATLRMMTSAVREPGWLAGNTLHALLTHPQQMDALRGDPGLLDAAVYEGIRWAAPVGTVGRLTTKPVVLGGRELPAGAPVAPGIASANRDESVFPAADRFDLLRARTTTPLSLGLGRHECLAAHVVPAIVEGALRQLLEHFPNLHLQQDVRPYGWKFRKLDTLPVGWRDRSATGT
;
A
#
# COMPACT_ATOMS: atom_id res chain seq x y z
N MET A 1 -10.45 -2.56 30.36
CA MET A 1 -10.40 -3.49 29.22
C MET A 1 -11.72 -4.21 29.20
N SER A 2 -12.27 -4.49 28.05
CA SER A 2 -13.56 -5.19 27.94
C SER A 2 -13.33 -6.65 27.54
N ALA A 3 -14.32 -7.52 27.78
CA ALA A 3 -14.27 -8.90 27.33
C ALA A 3 -14.12 -9.01 25.80
N LEU A 4 -14.60 -8.01 25.05
CA LEU A 4 -14.45 -7.94 23.61
C LEU A 4 -12.97 -7.76 23.22
N THR A 5 -12.29 -6.73 23.76
CA THR A 5 -10.90 -6.41 23.43
C THR A 5 -9.93 -7.49 23.90
N ASP A 6 -10.20 -8.14 25.03
CA ASP A 6 -9.38 -9.24 25.56
C ASP A 6 -9.49 -10.51 24.70
N SER A 7 -10.58 -10.68 23.94
CA SER A 7 -10.78 -11.81 23.02
C SER A 7 -10.12 -11.64 21.65
N ILE A 8 -9.59 -10.46 21.34
CA ILE A 8 -8.94 -10.15 20.05
C ILE A 8 -7.52 -10.68 20.08
N THR A 9 -7.15 -11.48 19.07
CA THR A 9 -5.79 -11.95 18.85
C THR A 9 -5.26 -11.45 17.50
N VAL A 10 -3.93 -11.37 17.38
CA VAL A 10 -3.29 -11.01 16.10
C VAL A 10 -3.69 -12.00 15.01
N ASP A 11 -3.63 -13.31 15.29
CA ASP A 11 -3.98 -14.35 14.31
C ASP A 11 -5.42 -14.21 13.77
N ARG A 12 -6.36 -13.82 14.63
CA ARG A 12 -7.74 -13.56 14.22
C ARG A 12 -7.85 -12.34 13.30
N LEU A 13 -7.13 -11.27 13.62
CA LEU A 13 -7.07 -10.08 12.77
C LEU A 13 -6.38 -10.36 11.42
N GLU A 14 -5.32 -11.18 11.43
CA GLU A 14 -4.61 -11.59 10.22
C GLU A 14 -5.50 -12.45 9.30
N ALA A 15 -6.21 -13.41 9.87
CA ALA A 15 -7.08 -14.31 9.10
C ALA A 15 -8.26 -13.54 8.47
N ASP A 16 -9.07 -12.88 9.29
CA ASP A 16 -10.17 -12.01 8.84
C ASP A 16 -10.51 -10.96 9.91
N PRO A 17 -10.11 -9.68 9.70
CA PRO A 17 -10.36 -8.63 10.66
C PRO A 17 -11.81 -8.12 10.67
N TYR A 18 -12.57 -8.31 9.58
CA TYR A 18 -13.84 -7.62 9.37
C TYR A 18 -14.94 -7.98 10.39
N PRO A 19 -15.14 -9.25 10.81
CA PRO A 19 -16.07 -9.55 11.88
C PRO A 19 -15.74 -8.86 13.20
N THR A 20 -14.43 -8.78 13.53
CA THR A 20 -13.93 -8.06 14.71
C THR A 20 -14.18 -6.55 14.58
N TYR A 21 -13.91 -5.98 13.41
CA TYR A 21 -14.15 -4.56 13.15
C TYR A 21 -15.62 -4.19 13.23
N GLY A 22 -16.54 -5.01 12.70
CA GLY A 22 -17.97 -4.79 12.80
C GLY A 22 -18.44 -4.72 14.25
N ARG A 23 -17.96 -5.63 15.09
CA ARG A 23 -18.27 -5.61 16.53
C ARG A 23 -17.68 -4.39 17.23
N LEU A 24 -16.43 -4.04 16.94
CA LEU A 24 -15.81 -2.84 17.52
C LEU A 24 -16.55 -1.56 17.11
N ARG A 25 -16.92 -1.41 15.83
CA ARG A 25 -17.71 -0.23 15.38
C ARG A 25 -19.02 -0.08 16.15
N ALA A 26 -19.68 -1.20 16.42
CA ALA A 26 -20.96 -1.21 17.12
C ALA A 26 -20.85 -0.99 18.64
N GLU A 27 -19.92 -1.70 19.29
CA GLU A 27 -19.85 -1.81 20.75
C GLU A 27 -18.81 -0.85 21.36
N GLU A 28 -17.59 -0.78 20.78
CA GLU A 28 -16.45 -0.01 21.30
C GLU A 28 -15.62 0.57 20.14
N PRO A 29 -16.09 1.63 19.46
CA PRO A 29 -15.47 2.13 18.23
C PRO A 29 -14.03 2.63 18.39
N VAL A 30 -13.64 3.03 19.59
CA VAL A 30 -12.26 3.33 19.98
C VAL A 30 -11.93 2.49 21.22
N ALA A 31 -11.06 1.52 21.04
CA ALA A 31 -10.76 0.52 22.07
C ALA A 31 -9.27 0.23 22.18
N TRP A 32 -8.78 0.08 23.42
CA TRP A 32 -7.43 -0.47 23.64
C TRP A 32 -7.43 -1.96 23.35
N VAL A 33 -6.62 -2.39 22.40
CA VAL A 33 -6.48 -3.79 22.00
C VAL A 33 -5.12 -4.32 22.45
N PRO A 34 -5.04 -5.09 23.54
CA PRO A 34 -3.77 -5.56 24.12
C PRO A 34 -2.90 -6.32 23.11
N ALA A 35 -3.52 -7.14 22.26
CA ALA A 35 -2.82 -7.96 21.28
C ALA A 35 -2.00 -7.15 20.25
N VAL A 36 -2.41 -5.92 19.96
CA VAL A 36 -1.70 -5.01 19.04
C VAL A 36 -0.99 -3.86 19.75
N GLY A 37 -1.22 -3.69 21.05
CA GLY A 37 -0.58 -2.66 21.88
C GLY A 37 -0.95 -1.24 21.48
N ALA A 38 -2.18 -1.01 21.00
CA ALA A 38 -2.63 0.29 20.51
C ALA A 38 -4.13 0.51 20.73
N TRP A 39 -4.55 1.77 20.72
CA TRP A 39 -5.94 2.16 20.60
C TRP A 39 -6.39 2.01 19.15
N LEU A 40 -7.29 1.08 18.89
CA LEU A 40 -7.85 0.83 17.56
C LEU A 40 -9.09 1.71 17.37
N ALA A 41 -9.06 2.64 16.41
CA ALA A 41 -10.20 3.43 15.97
C ALA A 41 -10.81 2.74 14.74
N THR A 42 -12.13 2.50 14.74
CA THR A 42 -12.77 1.64 13.73
C THR A 42 -13.85 2.31 12.90
N ARG A 43 -14.50 3.38 13.38
CA ARG A 43 -15.48 4.18 12.63
C ARG A 43 -14.78 5.11 11.64
N TRP A 44 -15.40 5.35 10.51
CA TRP A 44 -14.87 6.22 9.46
C TRP A 44 -14.55 7.64 9.97
N GLU A 45 -15.44 8.22 10.77
CA GLU A 45 -15.26 9.56 11.32
C GLU A 45 -14.06 9.65 12.27
N ASP A 46 -13.89 8.69 13.18
CA ASP A 46 -12.77 8.63 14.11
C ASP A 46 -11.44 8.45 13.37
N VAL A 47 -11.42 7.53 12.38
CA VAL A 47 -10.23 7.29 11.55
C VAL A 47 -9.88 8.53 10.74
N ARG A 48 -10.85 9.17 10.09
CA ARG A 48 -10.67 10.43 9.37
C ARG A 48 -10.11 11.51 10.29
N HIS A 49 -10.68 11.66 11.48
CA HIS A 49 -10.22 12.64 12.47
C HIS A 49 -8.73 12.42 12.82
N VAL A 50 -8.33 11.18 13.11
CA VAL A 50 -6.93 10.85 13.41
C VAL A 50 -6.00 11.17 12.23
N LEU A 51 -6.43 10.95 11.00
CA LEU A 51 -5.62 11.20 9.80
C LEU A 51 -5.48 12.69 9.46
N THR A 52 -6.46 13.52 9.85
CA THR A 52 -6.53 14.94 9.45
C THR A 52 -6.23 15.95 10.55
N SER A 53 -5.87 15.50 11.76
CA SER A 53 -5.60 16.37 12.92
C SER A 53 -4.13 16.30 13.38
N PRO A 54 -3.19 16.86 12.58
CA PRO A 54 -1.76 16.74 12.87
C PRO A 54 -1.30 17.44 14.16
N GLU A 55 -2.09 18.38 14.69
CA GLU A 55 -1.86 19.02 15.98
C GLU A 55 -2.12 18.08 17.18
N SER A 56 -2.85 17.00 16.93
CA SER A 56 -3.25 16.03 17.96
C SER A 56 -2.61 14.65 17.76
N TYR A 57 -2.22 14.32 16.52
CA TYR A 57 -1.68 13.02 16.17
C TYR A 57 -0.46 13.17 15.27
N THR A 58 0.63 12.50 15.62
CA THR A 58 1.88 12.52 14.84
C THR A 58 2.23 11.14 14.29
N THR A 59 2.94 11.13 13.16
CA THR A 59 3.60 9.94 12.63
C THR A 59 5.01 9.78 13.18
N THR A 60 5.60 10.84 13.75
CA THR A 60 6.97 10.81 14.26
C THR A 60 7.10 9.84 15.42
N ASN A 61 7.86 8.79 15.19
CA ASN A 61 8.17 7.75 16.18
C ASN A 61 9.51 7.09 15.84
N ASP A 62 10.60 7.62 16.41
CA ASP A 62 11.95 7.11 16.13
C ASP A 62 12.16 5.67 16.58
N ALA A 63 11.34 5.18 17.52
CA ALA A 63 11.34 3.79 17.94
C ALA A 63 10.48 2.88 17.04
N SER A 64 9.81 3.40 16.02
CA SER A 64 9.00 2.58 15.13
C SER A 64 9.86 1.70 14.21
N PRO A 65 9.36 0.53 13.76
CA PRO A 65 10.02 -0.25 12.73
C PRO A 65 10.30 0.57 11.46
N LEU A 66 9.40 1.49 11.09
CA LEU A 66 9.61 2.39 9.94
C LEU A 66 10.90 3.21 10.09
N SER A 67 11.09 3.86 11.24
CA SER A 67 12.29 4.66 11.50
C SER A 67 13.55 3.82 11.58
N ILE A 68 13.46 2.61 12.16
CA ILE A 68 14.60 1.69 12.31
C ILE A 68 15.10 1.20 10.94
N TYR A 69 14.21 0.77 10.05
CA TYR A 69 14.60 0.11 8.79
C TYR A 69 14.64 1.06 7.60
N CYS A 70 13.79 2.09 7.58
CA CYS A 70 13.81 3.09 6.51
C CYS A 70 14.66 4.33 6.85
N GLY A 71 14.92 4.58 8.15
CA GLY A 71 15.57 5.79 8.63
C GLY A 71 14.55 6.84 9.09
N ALA A 72 14.88 7.55 10.19
CA ALA A 72 13.97 8.54 10.79
C ALA A 72 13.70 9.77 9.89
N GLN A 73 14.53 10.02 8.89
CA GLN A 73 14.43 11.17 7.98
C GLN A 73 13.49 10.92 6.78
N ASN A 74 12.77 9.79 6.74
CA ASN A 74 11.81 9.53 5.66
C ASN A 74 10.56 10.42 5.77
N VAL A 75 9.85 10.59 4.65
CA VAL A 75 8.69 11.48 4.54
C VAL A 75 7.54 11.11 5.51
N LEU A 76 7.39 9.84 5.89
CA LEU A 76 6.33 9.43 6.82
C LEU A 76 6.65 9.66 8.30
N ASN A 77 7.95 9.83 8.66
CA ASN A 77 8.36 10.04 10.06
C ASN A 77 8.66 11.50 10.38
N GLN A 78 8.47 12.40 9.42
CA GLN A 78 8.70 13.83 9.60
C GLN A 78 7.38 14.60 9.66
N GLU A 79 7.39 15.73 10.36
CA GLU A 79 6.27 16.65 10.49
C GLU A 79 6.68 18.08 10.13
N GLY A 80 5.70 18.98 10.02
CA GLY A 80 5.92 20.41 9.78
C GLY A 80 6.67 20.72 8.49
N ASP A 81 7.58 21.68 8.55
CA ASP A 81 8.32 22.18 7.38
C ASP A 81 9.26 21.13 6.78
N ARG A 82 9.83 20.24 7.60
CA ARG A 82 10.64 19.12 7.10
C ARG A 82 9.84 18.15 6.27
N HIS A 83 8.66 17.73 6.76
CA HIS A 83 7.76 16.91 5.97
C HIS A 83 7.38 17.61 4.66
N ALA A 84 7.01 18.90 4.71
CA ALA A 84 6.63 19.67 3.53
C ALA A 84 7.76 19.74 2.49
N ALA A 85 9.00 19.96 2.92
CA ALA A 85 10.17 20.00 2.05
C ALA A 85 10.44 18.66 1.37
N ILE A 86 10.45 17.55 2.16
CA ILE A 86 10.66 16.21 1.62
C ILE A 86 9.52 15.83 0.67
N ARG A 87 8.27 16.08 1.06
CA ARG A 87 7.12 15.78 0.22
C ARG A 87 7.16 16.53 -1.10
N LYS A 88 7.52 17.82 -1.07
CA LYS A 88 7.68 18.64 -2.28
C LYS A 88 8.73 18.05 -3.22
N SER A 89 9.84 17.53 -2.69
CA SER A 89 10.93 16.98 -3.49
C SER A 89 10.54 15.77 -4.34
N VAL A 90 9.57 15.00 -3.89
CA VAL A 90 9.11 13.79 -4.60
C VAL A 90 7.79 14.01 -5.36
N SER A 91 7.02 15.08 -5.04
CA SER A 91 5.62 15.24 -5.49
C SER A 91 5.44 15.36 -6.99
N ASP A 92 6.40 15.94 -7.71
CA ASP A 92 6.24 16.25 -9.14
C ASP A 92 5.95 15.00 -9.99
N ARG A 93 6.49 13.85 -9.59
CA ARG A 93 6.29 12.59 -10.29
C ARG A 93 4.98 11.88 -9.93
N PHE A 94 4.29 12.33 -8.89
CA PHE A 94 3.07 11.72 -8.37
C PHE A 94 1.83 12.61 -8.55
N ARG A 95 1.96 13.70 -9.33
CA ARG A 95 0.84 14.60 -9.63
C ARG A 95 -0.20 13.93 -10.53
N PRO A 96 -1.45 14.40 -10.52
CA PRO A 96 -2.50 13.88 -11.40
C PRO A 96 -2.11 13.86 -12.88
N GLU A 97 -1.33 14.87 -13.34
CA GLU A 97 -0.88 15.02 -14.73
C GLU A 97 0.06 13.88 -15.16
N THR A 98 0.70 13.18 -14.24
CA THR A 98 1.58 12.04 -14.55
C THR A 98 0.80 10.73 -14.73
N ALA A 99 -0.41 10.63 -14.24
CA ALA A 99 -1.21 9.42 -14.28
C ALA A 99 -1.35 8.80 -15.68
N PRO A 100 -1.60 9.56 -16.78
CA PRO A 100 -1.66 8.98 -18.11
C PRO A 100 -0.35 8.31 -18.55
N ALA A 101 0.81 8.91 -18.24
CA ALA A 101 2.12 8.33 -18.54
C ALA A 101 2.37 7.05 -17.71
N VAL A 102 1.97 7.05 -16.44
CA VAL A 102 2.04 5.88 -15.56
C VAL A 102 1.16 4.75 -16.08
N THR A 103 -0.09 5.04 -16.48
CA THR A 103 -0.97 4.04 -17.11
C THR A 103 -0.35 3.45 -18.36
N ALA A 104 0.20 4.28 -19.25
CA ALA A 104 0.84 3.82 -20.48
C ALA A 104 2.06 2.93 -20.18
N HIS A 105 2.88 3.31 -19.21
CA HIS A 105 4.03 2.49 -18.79
C HIS A 105 3.58 1.16 -18.16
N ALA A 106 2.62 1.18 -17.23
CA ALA A 106 2.07 -0.02 -16.62
C ALA A 106 1.48 -0.99 -17.65
N ARG A 107 0.75 -0.48 -18.64
CA ARG A 107 0.24 -1.28 -19.77
C ARG A 107 1.37 -1.90 -20.60
N SER A 108 2.44 -1.15 -20.87
CA SER A 108 3.60 -1.66 -21.58
C SER A 108 4.27 -2.82 -20.82
N VAL A 109 4.45 -2.67 -19.50
CA VAL A 109 4.97 -3.75 -18.64
C VAL A 109 4.01 -4.94 -18.65
N ALA A 110 2.70 -4.69 -18.46
CA ALA A 110 1.67 -5.71 -18.46
C ALA A 110 1.67 -6.55 -19.74
N VAL A 111 1.75 -5.91 -20.91
CA VAL A 111 1.83 -6.62 -22.21
C VAL A 111 3.07 -7.52 -22.30
N ARG A 112 4.22 -7.07 -21.80
CA ARG A 112 5.42 -7.93 -21.77
C ARG A 112 5.20 -9.16 -20.90
N ARG A 113 4.65 -9.00 -19.71
CA ARG A 113 4.36 -10.10 -18.78
C ARG A 113 3.31 -11.07 -19.31
N LEU A 114 2.29 -10.57 -20.03
CA LEU A 114 1.28 -11.44 -20.65
C LEU A 114 1.85 -12.30 -21.79
N ARG A 115 2.87 -11.83 -22.52
CA ARG A 115 3.56 -12.65 -23.52
C ARG A 115 4.23 -13.88 -22.91
N ASP A 116 4.78 -13.75 -21.69
CA ASP A 116 5.41 -14.87 -20.97
C ASP A 116 4.35 -15.92 -20.52
N LEU A 117 3.06 -15.54 -20.51
CA LEU A 117 1.94 -16.40 -20.11
C LEU A 117 1.14 -16.93 -21.31
N ALA A 118 1.39 -16.45 -22.55
CA ALA A 118 0.52 -16.67 -23.71
C ALA A 118 0.32 -18.16 -24.07
N ASP A 119 1.36 -18.98 -23.92
CA ASP A 119 1.32 -20.42 -24.26
C ASP A 119 0.81 -21.32 -23.12
N ARG A 120 0.47 -20.70 -21.97
CA ARG A 120 0.00 -21.40 -20.77
C ARG A 120 -1.53 -21.34 -20.68
N ASP A 121 -2.10 -22.14 -19.82
CA ASP A 121 -3.54 -22.17 -19.53
C ASP A 121 -3.88 -21.64 -18.12
N HIS A 122 -2.86 -21.44 -17.29
CA HIS A 122 -2.97 -20.89 -15.93
C HIS A 122 -1.67 -20.27 -15.44
N ALA A 123 -1.75 -19.42 -14.42
CA ALA A 123 -0.59 -18.85 -13.70
C ALA A 123 -0.97 -18.43 -12.27
N ASP A 124 0.03 -18.22 -11.42
CA ASP A 124 -0.11 -17.42 -10.21
C ASP A 124 0.03 -15.95 -10.58
N LEU A 125 -1.11 -15.26 -10.75
CA LEU A 125 -1.13 -13.88 -11.18
C LEU A 125 -0.55 -12.89 -10.14
N MET A 126 -0.43 -13.27 -8.86
CA MET A 126 0.27 -12.41 -7.90
C MET A 126 1.75 -12.35 -8.21
N ALA A 127 2.41 -13.51 -8.25
CA ALA A 127 3.86 -13.61 -8.39
C ALA A 127 4.34 -13.33 -9.82
N GLU A 128 3.56 -13.75 -10.84
CA GLU A 128 3.99 -13.74 -12.23
C GLU A 128 3.52 -12.52 -13.03
N TYR A 129 2.52 -11.77 -12.48
CA TYR A 129 1.93 -10.65 -13.20
C TYR A 129 1.77 -9.39 -12.38
N PHE A 130 0.92 -9.36 -11.34
CA PHE A 130 0.55 -8.13 -10.65
C PHE A 130 1.71 -7.49 -9.86
N GLU A 131 2.45 -8.28 -9.09
CA GLU A 131 3.61 -7.74 -8.37
C GLU A 131 4.72 -7.28 -9.32
N PRO A 132 5.12 -8.03 -10.35
CA PRO A 132 6.08 -7.55 -11.36
C PRO A 132 5.65 -6.26 -12.07
N VAL A 133 4.38 -6.15 -12.52
CA VAL A 133 3.87 -4.92 -13.15
C VAL A 133 3.99 -3.73 -12.20
N SER A 134 3.60 -3.92 -10.94
CA SER A 134 3.68 -2.89 -9.91
C SER A 134 5.13 -2.46 -9.63
N VAL A 135 6.01 -3.42 -9.41
CA VAL A 135 7.43 -3.17 -9.08
C VAL A 135 8.16 -2.46 -10.23
N GLU A 136 8.00 -2.92 -11.46
CA GLU A 136 8.65 -2.30 -12.62
C GLU A 136 8.14 -0.88 -12.87
N THR A 137 6.82 -0.68 -12.77
CA THR A 137 6.24 0.66 -12.94
C THR A 137 6.70 1.62 -11.85
N ALA A 138 6.76 1.16 -10.59
CA ALA A 138 7.27 1.97 -9.48
C ALA A 138 8.78 2.24 -9.60
N SER A 139 9.55 1.27 -10.08
CA SER A 139 10.99 1.43 -10.36
C SER A 139 11.24 2.55 -11.36
N TRP A 140 10.54 2.52 -12.49
CA TRP A 140 10.59 3.57 -13.51
C TRP A 140 10.18 4.94 -12.95
N LEU A 141 9.09 4.98 -12.19
CA LEU A 141 8.60 6.23 -11.59
C LEU A 141 9.61 6.86 -10.64
N LEU A 142 10.36 6.04 -9.91
CA LEU A 142 11.40 6.46 -8.96
C LEU A 142 12.78 6.67 -9.62
N GLY A 143 12.98 6.23 -10.85
CA GLY A 143 14.27 6.24 -11.55
C GLY A 143 15.25 5.19 -11.04
N LEU A 144 14.75 4.15 -10.36
CA LEU A 144 15.58 3.06 -9.83
C LEU A 144 15.98 2.06 -10.93
N ASP A 145 15.24 2.00 -12.03
CA ASP A 145 15.53 1.18 -13.22
C ASP A 145 16.78 1.64 -13.98
N ALA A 146 17.22 2.86 -13.75
CA ALA A 146 18.48 3.40 -14.34
C ALA A 146 19.72 3.15 -13.47
N VAL A 147 19.58 2.50 -12.29
CA VAL A 147 20.69 2.23 -11.37
C VAL A 147 21.22 0.83 -11.59
N ASP A 148 22.52 0.71 -11.87
CA ASP A 148 23.18 -0.58 -12.07
C ASP A 148 22.98 -1.52 -10.86
N GLY A 149 22.63 -2.77 -11.14
CA GLY A 149 22.38 -3.80 -10.12
C GLY A 149 20.98 -3.75 -9.50
N ILE A 150 20.10 -2.86 -9.95
CA ILE A 150 18.70 -2.81 -9.54
C ILE A 150 17.81 -3.35 -10.65
N ASP A 151 17.32 -4.57 -10.47
CA ASP A 151 16.32 -5.21 -11.30
C ASP A 151 15.03 -5.49 -10.53
N THR A 152 14.00 -5.99 -11.21
CA THR A 152 12.71 -6.36 -10.62
C THR A 152 12.87 -7.33 -9.45
N ALA A 153 13.76 -8.33 -9.58
CA ALA A 153 13.99 -9.32 -8.53
C ALA A 153 14.66 -8.69 -7.30
N THR A 154 15.60 -7.78 -7.50
CA THR A 154 16.26 -7.03 -6.42
C THR A 154 15.26 -6.15 -5.66
N LEU A 155 14.44 -5.39 -6.38
CA LEU A 155 13.40 -4.55 -5.76
C LEU A 155 12.35 -5.37 -5.03
N THR A 156 11.93 -6.51 -5.60
CA THR A 156 11.01 -7.45 -4.94
C THR A 156 11.59 -7.99 -3.64
N ARG A 157 12.87 -8.37 -3.64
CA ARG A 157 13.57 -8.81 -2.41
C ARG A 157 13.65 -7.70 -1.38
N TRP A 158 14.01 -6.48 -1.79
CA TRP A 158 14.09 -5.32 -0.90
C TRP A 158 12.72 -4.97 -0.30
N SER A 159 11.69 -4.85 -1.14
CA SER A 159 10.33 -4.61 -0.67
C SER A 159 9.86 -5.70 0.30
N THR A 160 10.12 -6.98 0.00
CA THR A 160 9.74 -8.10 0.87
C THR A 160 10.44 -8.01 2.23
N GLY A 161 11.74 -7.73 2.26
CA GLY A 161 12.50 -7.63 3.50
C GLY A 161 12.06 -6.46 4.36
N LEU A 162 11.89 -5.29 3.75
CA LEU A 162 11.39 -4.10 4.46
C LEU A 162 9.98 -4.31 4.98
N THR A 163 9.04 -4.83 4.16
CA THR A 163 7.65 -5.08 4.58
C THR A 163 7.59 -6.06 5.76
N LYS A 164 8.35 -7.18 5.70
CA LYS A 164 8.41 -8.13 6.82
C LYS A 164 8.95 -7.49 8.10
N ALA A 165 9.95 -6.61 7.98
CA ALA A 165 10.52 -5.90 9.12
C ALA A 165 9.56 -4.84 9.69
N LEU A 166 8.85 -4.11 8.83
CA LEU A 166 7.81 -3.15 9.22
C LEU A 166 6.64 -3.81 9.94
N TYR A 167 6.39 -5.09 9.63
CA TYR A 167 5.35 -5.90 10.25
C TYR A 167 5.75 -6.45 11.63
N ASN A 168 7.05 -6.46 11.94
CA ASN A 168 7.61 -7.07 13.14
C ASN A 168 7.64 -6.09 14.33
N PRO A 169 6.63 -6.08 15.20
CA PRO A 169 6.59 -5.18 16.35
C PRO A 169 7.65 -5.50 17.40
N SER A 170 8.14 -6.75 17.46
CA SER A 170 9.16 -7.17 18.43
C SER A 170 10.55 -6.61 18.13
N LYS A 171 10.78 -6.16 16.88
CA LYS A 171 12.07 -5.62 16.40
C LYS A 171 13.24 -6.61 16.64
N ALA A 172 12.94 -7.90 16.60
CA ALA A 172 13.89 -8.97 16.88
C ALA A 172 13.66 -10.15 15.91
N GLY A 173 14.55 -11.14 15.97
CA GLY A 173 14.45 -12.37 15.18
C GLY A 173 14.76 -12.21 13.69
N ALA A 174 14.36 -13.19 12.89
CA ALA A 174 14.73 -13.29 11.47
C ALA A 174 14.24 -12.10 10.64
N ALA A 175 13.04 -11.58 10.90
CA ALA A 175 12.49 -10.42 10.18
C ALA A 175 13.31 -9.15 10.44
N HIS A 176 13.82 -8.96 11.68
CA HIS A 176 14.71 -7.84 12.03
C HIS A 176 16.04 -7.94 11.27
N VAL A 177 16.68 -9.12 11.33
CA VAL A 177 17.96 -9.36 10.64
C VAL A 177 17.80 -9.14 9.13
N TYR A 178 16.73 -9.65 8.54
CA TYR A 178 16.47 -9.50 7.11
C TYR A 178 16.22 -8.03 6.73
N GLY A 179 15.41 -7.30 7.49
CA GLY A 179 15.16 -5.88 7.24
C GLY A 179 16.42 -5.03 7.32
N ALA A 180 17.25 -5.26 8.34
CA ALA A 180 18.54 -4.56 8.49
C ALA A 180 19.51 -4.88 7.35
N ALA A 181 19.57 -6.17 6.92
CA ALA A 181 20.40 -6.57 5.79
C ALA A 181 19.96 -5.90 4.48
N VAL A 182 18.64 -5.80 4.26
CA VAL A 182 18.08 -5.11 3.08
C VAL A 182 18.40 -3.62 3.12
N SER A 183 18.19 -2.94 4.25
CA SER A 183 18.54 -1.52 4.39
C SER A 183 20.00 -1.28 4.07
N GLY A 184 20.91 -2.10 4.61
CA GLY A 184 22.34 -2.02 4.31
C GLY A 184 22.68 -2.35 2.85
N ALA A 185 21.93 -3.25 2.20
CA ALA A 185 22.11 -3.51 0.77
C ALA A 185 21.70 -2.32 -0.09
N MET A 186 20.59 -1.68 0.22
CA MET A 186 20.13 -0.46 -0.44
C MET A 186 21.18 0.67 -0.30
N ASP A 187 21.76 0.84 0.90
CA ASP A 187 22.79 1.85 1.14
C ASP A 187 24.01 1.61 0.26
N ARG A 188 24.52 0.39 0.24
CA ARG A 188 25.70 0.05 -0.58
C ARG A 188 25.47 0.28 -2.07
N THR A 189 24.26 0.02 -2.56
CA THR A 189 23.92 0.18 -3.97
C THR A 189 23.63 1.64 -4.33
N LEU A 190 22.85 2.35 -3.51
CA LEU A 190 22.34 3.68 -3.85
C LEU A 190 23.29 4.81 -3.46
N THR A 191 24.05 4.70 -2.35
CA THR A 191 24.92 5.79 -1.88
C THR A 191 25.93 6.27 -2.94
N PRO A 192 26.67 5.38 -3.61
CA PRO A 192 27.63 5.84 -4.64
C PRO A 192 26.95 6.58 -5.79
N HIS A 193 25.77 6.10 -6.21
CA HIS A 193 24.99 6.70 -7.28
C HIS A 193 24.44 8.09 -6.87
N LEU A 194 23.84 8.20 -5.69
CA LEU A 194 23.31 9.47 -5.17
C LEU A 194 24.43 10.50 -4.92
N THR A 195 25.60 10.06 -4.42
CA THR A 195 26.75 10.94 -4.23
C THR A 195 27.26 11.48 -5.57
N ARG A 196 27.34 10.62 -6.60
CA ARG A 196 27.68 11.06 -7.95
C ARG A 196 26.69 12.10 -8.48
N LEU A 197 25.39 11.90 -8.27
CA LEU A 197 24.35 12.84 -8.70
C LEU A 197 24.42 14.19 -7.98
N LEU A 198 24.92 14.25 -6.73
CA LEU A 198 25.17 15.52 -6.05
C LEU A 198 26.27 16.34 -6.75
N ASP A 199 27.33 15.67 -7.17
CA ASP A 199 28.47 16.32 -7.82
C ASP A 199 28.23 16.60 -9.31
N GLN A 200 27.43 15.74 -9.95
CA GLN A 200 27.13 15.77 -11.38
C GLN A 200 25.62 15.59 -11.60
N PRO A 201 24.82 16.67 -11.42
CA PRO A 201 23.38 16.62 -11.63
C PRO A 201 23.01 16.23 -13.06
N ASP A 202 21.92 15.48 -13.19
CA ASP A 202 21.28 15.15 -14.46
C ASP A 202 19.76 15.31 -14.37
N ASP A 203 19.04 15.06 -15.46
CA ASP A 203 17.57 15.19 -15.51
C ASP A 203 16.82 13.97 -14.90
N SER A 204 17.54 13.08 -14.20
CA SER A 204 16.94 11.89 -13.60
C SER A 204 16.07 12.19 -12.38
N PRO A 205 15.07 11.33 -12.07
CA PRO A 205 14.30 11.44 -10.85
C PRO A 205 15.13 11.45 -9.58
N LEU A 206 16.19 10.66 -9.55
CA LEU A 206 17.07 10.55 -8.39
C LEU A 206 17.91 11.80 -8.20
N SER A 207 18.35 12.44 -9.30
CA SER A 207 19.04 13.73 -9.25
C SER A 207 18.12 14.82 -8.68
N ALA A 208 16.90 14.91 -9.17
CA ALA A 208 15.90 15.84 -8.63
C ALA A 208 15.66 15.60 -7.14
N LEU A 209 15.55 14.33 -6.72
CA LEU A 209 15.26 13.94 -5.34
C LEU A 209 16.42 14.28 -4.39
N VAL A 210 17.67 14.03 -4.77
CA VAL A 210 18.84 14.26 -3.90
C VAL A 210 19.14 15.75 -3.70
N HIS A 211 18.77 16.61 -4.66
CA HIS A 211 18.94 18.06 -4.56
C HIS A 211 17.77 18.77 -3.89
N ALA A 212 16.60 18.18 -3.93
CA ALA A 212 15.38 18.80 -3.42
C ALA A 212 15.33 18.76 -1.89
N GLY A 213 15.07 19.90 -1.26
CA GLY A 213 14.92 20.00 0.19
C GLY A 213 16.21 19.91 0.99
N CYS A 214 17.36 19.88 0.32
CA CYS A 214 18.66 19.96 1.00
C CYS A 214 18.87 21.39 1.54
N PRO A 215 19.11 21.59 2.85
CA PRO A 215 19.57 22.86 3.34
C PRO A 215 20.86 23.24 2.62
N ALA A 216 20.99 24.50 2.20
CA ALA A 216 22.16 24.96 1.49
C ALA A 216 23.45 24.60 2.26
N GLY A 217 24.29 23.75 1.65
CA GLY A 217 25.62 23.36 2.19
C GLY A 217 25.65 22.04 2.98
N ASP A 218 24.56 21.30 3.15
CA ASP A 218 24.60 19.98 3.81
C ASP A 218 24.39 18.82 2.82
N ALA A 219 25.45 18.46 2.09
CA ALA A 219 25.44 17.35 1.15
C ALA A 219 25.10 16.00 1.82
N SER A 220 25.49 15.80 3.09
CA SER A 220 25.18 14.56 3.83
C SER A 220 23.69 14.41 4.11
N TRP A 221 22.99 15.53 4.30
CA TRP A 221 21.53 15.54 4.45
C TRP A 221 20.84 15.01 3.17
N GLY A 222 21.24 15.50 1.99
CA GLY A 222 20.64 15.13 0.71
C GLY A 222 20.65 13.63 0.48
N VAL A 223 21.80 12.96 0.63
CA VAL A 223 21.94 11.50 0.46
C VAL A 223 21.16 10.74 1.52
N ASN A 224 21.34 11.06 2.81
CA ASN A 224 20.72 10.31 3.90
C ASN A 224 19.18 10.43 3.90
N GLN A 225 18.66 11.61 3.65
CA GLN A 225 17.23 11.85 3.53
C GLN A 225 16.64 11.13 2.31
N THR A 226 17.35 11.17 1.18
CA THR A 226 16.94 10.48 -0.04
C THR A 226 16.92 8.96 0.16
N LEU A 227 17.97 8.38 0.77
CA LEU A 227 17.99 6.97 1.13
C LEU A 227 16.84 6.58 2.05
N ALA A 228 16.58 7.37 3.09
CA ALA A 228 15.47 7.11 4.01
C ALA A 228 14.10 7.11 3.28
N THR A 229 13.89 8.08 2.40
CA THR A 229 12.68 8.18 1.59
C THR A 229 12.58 7.04 0.57
N LEU A 230 13.66 6.71 -0.14
CA LEU A 230 13.68 5.60 -1.10
C LEU A 230 13.45 4.25 -0.44
N ARG A 231 14.00 3.99 0.75
CA ARG A 231 13.71 2.75 1.49
C ARG A 231 12.23 2.66 1.85
N MET A 232 11.64 3.75 2.34
CA MET A 232 10.22 3.80 2.67
C MET A 232 9.38 3.56 1.40
N MET A 233 9.66 4.24 0.29
CA MET A 233 8.93 4.06 -0.97
C MET A 233 9.12 2.65 -1.55
N THR A 234 10.34 2.08 -1.49
CA THR A 234 10.62 0.71 -1.92
C THR A 234 9.85 -0.33 -1.11
N SER A 235 9.56 -0.07 0.18
CA SER A 235 8.73 -0.99 0.96
C SER A 235 7.31 -1.14 0.38
N ALA A 236 6.80 -0.11 -0.30
CA ALA A 236 5.44 -0.01 -0.82
C ALA A 236 5.28 -0.34 -2.32
N VAL A 237 6.36 -0.60 -3.06
CA VAL A 237 6.29 -0.78 -4.54
C VAL A 237 5.43 -1.96 -5.01
N ARG A 238 5.11 -2.91 -4.12
CA ARG A 238 4.26 -4.07 -4.42
C ARG A 238 2.78 -3.84 -4.12
N GLU A 239 2.45 -2.82 -3.32
CA GLU A 239 1.08 -2.59 -2.83
C GLU A 239 0.06 -2.33 -3.96
N PRO A 240 0.38 -1.59 -5.05
CA PRO A 240 -0.51 -1.51 -6.21
C PRO A 240 -0.81 -2.86 -6.84
N GLY A 241 0.17 -3.77 -6.88
CA GLY A 241 -0.02 -5.14 -7.35
C GLY A 241 -0.94 -5.95 -6.43
N TRP A 242 -0.83 -5.77 -5.10
CA TRP A 242 -1.75 -6.39 -4.14
C TRP A 242 -3.18 -5.88 -4.33
N LEU A 243 -3.33 -4.57 -4.55
CA LEU A 243 -4.63 -3.98 -4.84
C LEU A 243 -5.24 -4.55 -6.13
N ALA A 244 -4.46 -4.65 -7.19
CA ALA A 244 -4.91 -5.21 -8.46
C ALA A 244 -5.33 -6.68 -8.33
N GLY A 245 -4.51 -7.51 -7.66
CA GLY A 245 -4.82 -8.91 -7.41
C GLY A 245 -6.04 -9.10 -6.51
N ASN A 246 -6.15 -8.34 -5.42
CA ASN A 246 -7.33 -8.38 -4.56
C ASN A 246 -8.61 -7.91 -5.29
N THR A 247 -8.49 -6.92 -6.19
CA THR A 247 -9.61 -6.43 -7.01
C THR A 247 -10.05 -7.50 -8.02
N LEU A 248 -9.10 -8.14 -8.71
CA LEU A 248 -9.43 -9.26 -9.60
C LEU A 248 -10.09 -10.42 -8.84
N HIS A 249 -9.54 -10.79 -7.68
CA HIS A 249 -10.13 -11.82 -6.84
C HIS A 249 -11.58 -11.47 -6.44
N ALA A 250 -11.83 -10.21 -6.06
CA ALA A 250 -13.19 -9.76 -5.75
C ALA A 250 -14.12 -9.90 -6.97
N LEU A 251 -13.67 -9.53 -8.17
CA LEU A 251 -14.44 -9.72 -9.40
C LEU A 251 -14.73 -11.21 -9.68
N LEU A 252 -13.72 -12.08 -9.55
CA LEU A 252 -13.86 -13.52 -9.82
C LEU A 252 -14.75 -14.23 -8.79
N THR A 253 -14.84 -13.72 -7.55
CA THR A 253 -15.71 -14.24 -6.48
C THR A 253 -17.10 -13.62 -6.47
N HIS A 254 -17.35 -12.60 -7.32
CA HIS A 254 -18.65 -11.96 -7.51
C HIS A 254 -19.04 -12.01 -9.00
N PRO A 255 -19.53 -13.17 -9.53
CA PRO A 255 -19.74 -13.35 -10.98
C PRO A 255 -20.59 -12.26 -11.63
N GLN A 256 -21.63 -11.79 -10.95
CA GLN A 256 -22.51 -10.73 -11.45
C GLN A 256 -21.74 -9.40 -11.69
N GLN A 257 -20.75 -9.08 -10.84
CA GLN A 257 -19.91 -7.89 -11.01
C GLN A 257 -18.92 -8.08 -12.15
N MET A 258 -18.36 -9.28 -12.28
CA MET A 258 -17.47 -9.61 -13.41
C MET A 258 -18.25 -9.57 -14.74
N ASP A 259 -19.46 -10.09 -14.80
CA ASP A 259 -20.31 -10.08 -16.01
C ASP A 259 -20.73 -8.63 -16.38
N ALA A 260 -21.02 -7.79 -15.39
CA ALA A 260 -21.27 -6.37 -15.63
C ALA A 260 -20.04 -5.68 -16.25
N LEU A 261 -18.83 -5.94 -15.72
CA LEU A 261 -17.58 -5.39 -16.25
C LEU A 261 -17.27 -5.92 -17.66
N ARG A 262 -17.55 -7.22 -17.95
CA ARG A 262 -17.41 -7.78 -19.30
C ARG A 262 -18.38 -7.14 -20.30
N GLY A 263 -19.61 -6.86 -19.86
CA GLY A 263 -20.63 -6.20 -20.67
C GLY A 263 -20.33 -4.72 -20.93
N ASP A 264 -19.67 -4.05 -20.00
CA ASP A 264 -19.24 -2.66 -20.11
C ASP A 264 -17.82 -2.47 -19.56
N PRO A 265 -16.78 -2.58 -20.41
CA PRO A 265 -15.39 -2.33 -20.00
C PRO A 265 -15.11 -0.91 -19.48
N GLY A 266 -16.04 0.05 -19.69
CA GLY A 266 -15.99 1.38 -19.09
C GLY A 266 -16.13 1.37 -17.57
N LEU A 267 -16.67 0.29 -16.98
CA LEU A 267 -16.78 0.10 -15.54
C LEU A 267 -15.43 -0.23 -14.84
N LEU A 268 -14.32 -0.37 -15.59
CA LEU A 268 -13.03 -0.70 -14.98
C LEU A 268 -12.56 0.35 -13.97
N ASP A 269 -12.78 1.64 -14.24
CA ASP A 269 -12.49 2.71 -13.28
C ASP A 269 -13.33 2.55 -11.99
N ALA A 270 -14.58 2.12 -12.12
CA ALA A 270 -15.43 1.79 -10.98
C ALA A 270 -14.92 0.57 -10.21
N ALA A 271 -14.42 -0.45 -10.90
CA ALA A 271 -13.82 -1.62 -10.28
C ALA A 271 -12.55 -1.27 -9.49
N VAL A 272 -11.68 -0.41 -10.04
CA VAL A 272 -10.48 0.07 -9.34
C VAL A 272 -10.85 0.88 -8.10
N TYR A 273 -11.81 1.80 -8.22
CA TYR A 273 -12.26 2.61 -7.10
C TYR A 273 -12.88 1.77 -5.97
N GLU A 274 -13.76 0.83 -6.32
CA GLU A 274 -14.35 -0.09 -5.34
C GLU A 274 -13.31 -1.05 -4.75
N GLY A 275 -12.32 -1.48 -5.55
CA GLY A 275 -11.16 -2.23 -5.07
C GLY A 275 -10.38 -1.47 -4.01
N ILE A 276 -10.11 -0.17 -4.24
CA ILE A 276 -9.45 0.72 -3.25
C ILE A 276 -10.24 0.74 -1.94
N ARG A 277 -11.55 0.86 -1.99
CA ARG A 277 -12.40 0.84 -0.81
C ARG A 277 -12.42 -0.53 -0.13
N TRP A 278 -12.79 -1.55 -0.87
CA TRP A 278 -13.17 -2.86 -0.31
C TRP A 278 -11.97 -3.72 0.05
N ALA A 279 -10.91 -3.69 -0.77
CA ALA A 279 -9.74 -4.53 -0.56
C ALA A 279 -8.75 -3.95 0.46
N ALA A 280 -8.60 -2.60 0.51
CA ALA A 280 -7.75 -1.86 1.46
C ALA A 280 -6.43 -2.59 1.80
N PRO A 281 -5.45 -2.68 0.87
CA PRO A 281 -4.21 -3.45 1.10
C PRO A 281 -3.44 -3.00 2.32
N VAL A 282 -3.50 -1.70 2.67
CA VAL A 282 -3.01 -1.15 3.95
C VAL A 282 -4.20 -0.98 4.88
N GLY A 283 -4.37 -1.92 5.81
CA GLY A 283 -5.53 -1.97 6.70
C GLY A 283 -5.46 -1.00 7.86
N THR A 284 -4.26 -0.59 8.27
CA THR A 284 -4.04 0.38 9.36
C THR A 284 -2.66 1.01 9.25
N VAL A 285 -2.54 2.22 9.83
CA VAL A 285 -1.28 2.96 9.99
C VAL A 285 -1.10 3.36 11.46
N GLY A 286 0.12 3.68 11.86
CA GLY A 286 0.41 4.10 13.25
C GLY A 286 0.33 5.61 13.43
N ARG A 287 -0.14 6.05 14.60
CA ARG A 287 -0.03 7.43 15.11
C ARG A 287 0.30 7.42 16.59
N LEU A 288 0.87 8.51 17.07
CA LEU A 288 0.96 8.81 18.50
C LEU A 288 0.19 10.08 18.79
N THR A 289 -0.52 10.15 19.91
CA THR A 289 -1.12 11.39 20.39
C THR A 289 -0.02 12.37 20.83
N THR A 290 -0.11 13.63 20.44
CA THR A 290 0.85 14.68 20.85
C THR A 290 0.50 15.31 22.20
N LYS A 291 -0.76 15.20 22.61
CA LYS A 291 -1.37 15.73 23.83
C LYS A 291 -2.52 14.81 24.27
N PRO A 292 -3.08 14.99 25.48
CA PRO A 292 -4.33 14.30 25.82
C PRO A 292 -5.43 14.68 24.84
N VAL A 293 -6.17 13.69 24.34
CA VAL A 293 -7.25 13.86 23.35
C VAL A 293 -8.48 13.04 23.74
N VAL A 294 -9.65 13.44 23.25
CA VAL A 294 -10.85 12.61 23.26
C VAL A 294 -11.12 12.10 21.86
N LEU A 295 -11.18 10.79 21.68
CA LEU A 295 -11.46 10.13 20.41
C LEU A 295 -12.59 9.11 20.60
N GLY A 296 -13.68 9.23 19.84
CA GLY A 296 -14.84 8.34 19.96
C GLY A 296 -15.39 8.24 21.38
N GLY A 297 -15.33 9.34 22.15
CA GLY A 297 -15.75 9.41 23.55
C GLY A 297 -14.77 8.80 24.58
N ARG A 298 -13.57 8.37 24.15
CA ARG A 298 -12.51 7.84 25.02
C ARG A 298 -11.41 8.88 25.22
N GLU A 299 -10.98 9.08 26.45
CA GLU A 299 -9.81 9.89 26.79
C GLU A 299 -8.53 9.09 26.56
N LEU A 300 -7.63 9.61 25.74
CA LEU A 300 -6.32 9.05 25.45
C LEU A 300 -5.25 10.00 25.98
N PRO A 301 -4.25 9.50 26.75
CA PRO A 301 -3.15 10.35 27.23
C PRO A 301 -2.23 10.79 26.09
N ALA A 302 -1.35 11.76 26.34
CA ALA A 302 -0.26 12.09 25.42
C ALA A 302 0.67 10.87 25.24
N GLY A 303 1.20 10.68 24.02
CA GLY A 303 2.06 9.55 23.66
C GLY A 303 1.32 8.22 23.48
N ALA A 304 -0.01 8.20 23.53
CA ALA A 304 -0.79 6.99 23.31
C ALA A 304 -0.64 6.49 21.84
N PRO A 305 -0.32 5.21 21.64
CA PRO A 305 -0.32 4.62 20.31
C PRO A 305 -1.76 4.44 19.81
N VAL A 306 -2.03 4.98 18.62
CA VAL A 306 -3.33 4.87 17.93
C VAL A 306 -3.14 4.17 16.60
N ALA A 307 -3.98 3.19 16.33
CA ALA A 307 -4.06 2.47 15.07
C ALA A 307 -5.40 2.80 14.38
N PRO A 308 -5.46 3.83 13.52
CA PRO A 308 -6.66 4.10 12.73
C PRO A 308 -6.89 2.95 11.74
N GLY A 309 -8.00 2.23 11.93
CA GLY A 309 -8.39 1.05 11.16
C GLY A 309 -8.99 1.44 9.82
N ILE A 310 -8.16 1.71 8.83
CA ILE A 310 -8.54 2.11 7.48
C ILE A 310 -9.48 1.08 6.84
N ALA A 311 -9.13 -0.21 6.93
CA ALA A 311 -9.94 -1.29 6.38
C ALA A 311 -11.33 -1.37 7.07
N SER A 312 -11.40 -1.07 8.36
CA SER A 312 -12.65 -0.97 9.10
C SER A 312 -13.49 0.22 8.63
N ALA A 313 -12.87 1.41 8.57
CA ALA A 313 -13.53 2.65 8.17
C ALA A 313 -14.13 2.55 6.75
N ASN A 314 -13.43 1.90 5.82
CA ASN A 314 -13.92 1.68 4.46
C ASN A 314 -15.11 0.70 4.38
N ARG A 315 -15.41 0.00 5.46
CA ARG A 315 -16.57 -0.87 5.60
C ARG A 315 -17.53 -0.41 6.71
N ASP A 316 -17.47 0.87 7.06
CA ASP A 316 -18.40 1.48 7.99
C ASP A 316 -19.78 1.65 7.31
N GLU A 317 -20.75 0.90 7.80
CA GLU A 317 -22.12 0.86 7.28
C GLU A 317 -22.90 2.16 7.50
N SER A 318 -22.44 3.02 8.42
CA SER A 318 -22.99 4.36 8.61
C SER A 318 -22.63 5.33 7.48
N VAL A 319 -21.58 4.99 6.71
CA VAL A 319 -21.02 5.84 5.64
C VAL A 319 -21.17 5.19 4.26
N PHE A 320 -21.01 3.87 4.18
CA PHE A 320 -21.10 3.11 2.95
C PHE A 320 -22.26 2.12 3.02
N PRO A 321 -23.42 2.38 2.36
CA PRO A 321 -24.53 1.43 2.36
C PRO A 321 -24.11 0.06 1.86
N ALA A 322 -24.52 -1.03 2.53
CA ALA A 322 -24.06 -2.39 2.25
C ALA A 322 -22.53 -2.52 2.15
N ALA A 323 -21.80 -1.95 3.14
CA ALA A 323 -20.36 -1.72 3.12
C ALA A 323 -19.51 -2.99 2.88
N ASP A 324 -19.99 -4.17 3.33
CA ASP A 324 -19.31 -5.45 3.14
C ASP A 324 -19.41 -6.03 1.73
N ARG A 325 -20.32 -5.50 0.89
CA ARG A 325 -20.47 -5.95 -0.50
C ARG A 325 -19.47 -5.23 -1.40
N PHE A 326 -18.84 -5.99 -2.29
CA PHE A 326 -18.13 -5.47 -3.43
C PHE A 326 -19.15 -5.09 -4.51
N ASP A 327 -19.19 -3.82 -4.91
CA ASP A 327 -20.24 -3.27 -5.78
C ASP A 327 -19.70 -2.20 -6.72
N LEU A 328 -19.55 -2.54 -7.99
CA LEU A 328 -19.06 -1.64 -9.05
C LEU A 328 -19.95 -0.42 -9.26
N LEU A 329 -21.24 -0.55 -8.95
CA LEU A 329 -22.23 0.52 -9.17
C LEU A 329 -22.47 1.35 -7.90
N ARG A 330 -21.63 1.18 -6.88
CA ARG A 330 -21.69 1.99 -5.66
C ARG A 330 -21.56 3.47 -5.97
N ALA A 331 -22.47 4.27 -5.42
CA ALA A 331 -22.39 5.73 -5.50
C ALA A 331 -21.11 6.23 -4.79
N ARG A 332 -20.34 7.07 -5.48
CA ARG A 332 -19.07 7.64 -4.97
C ARG A 332 -19.33 8.93 -4.17
N THR A 333 -20.11 8.84 -3.11
CA THR A 333 -20.47 9.99 -2.26
C THR A 333 -19.45 10.30 -1.19
N THR A 334 -18.60 9.32 -0.84
CA THR A 334 -17.60 9.44 0.22
C THR A 334 -16.29 8.81 -0.24
N THR A 335 -15.17 9.51 0.01
CA THR A 335 -13.83 9.04 -0.34
C THR A 335 -13.40 7.88 0.59
N PRO A 336 -12.97 6.73 0.04
CA PRO A 336 -12.33 5.68 0.81
C PRO A 336 -11.02 6.17 1.44
N LEU A 337 -10.70 5.66 2.63
CA LEU A 337 -9.51 6.07 3.36
C LEU A 337 -8.24 5.26 3.04
N SER A 338 -8.29 4.33 2.09
CA SER A 338 -7.16 3.44 1.77
C SER A 338 -5.90 4.18 1.34
N LEU A 339 -6.03 5.33 0.71
CA LEU A 339 -4.90 6.17 0.31
C LEU A 339 -4.59 7.27 1.32
N GLY A 340 -5.17 7.19 2.52
CA GLY A 340 -5.01 8.17 3.58
C GLY A 340 -5.76 9.47 3.31
N LEU A 341 -5.60 10.43 4.19
CA LEU A 341 -6.09 11.82 4.08
C LEU A 341 -5.15 12.77 4.80
N GLY A 342 -5.24 14.06 4.44
CA GLY A 342 -4.52 15.13 5.12
C GLY A 342 -3.04 15.16 4.77
N ARG A 343 -2.20 15.60 5.72
CA ARG A 343 -0.78 15.85 5.50
C ARG A 343 -0.03 14.62 4.99
N HIS A 344 -0.36 13.43 5.51
CA HIS A 344 0.25 12.15 5.17
C HIS A 344 -0.63 11.29 4.23
N GLU A 345 -1.47 11.93 3.43
CA GLU A 345 -2.12 11.25 2.30
C GLU A 345 -1.07 10.56 1.43
N CYS A 346 -1.42 9.40 0.88
CA CYS A 346 -0.50 8.64 0.03
C CYS A 346 0.06 9.52 -1.08
N LEU A 347 1.39 9.59 -1.17
CA LEU A 347 2.05 10.36 -2.23
C LEU A 347 1.61 9.88 -3.62
N ALA A 348 1.40 8.57 -3.75
CA ALA A 348 1.01 7.90 -4.98
C ALA A 348 -0.53 7.83 -5.20
N ALA A 349 -1.33 8.66 -4.50
CA ALA A 349 -2.79 8.59 -4.55
C ALA A 349 -3.36 8.69 -5.98
N HIS A 350 -2.71 9.45 -6.85
CA HIS A 350 -3.12 9.61 -8.25
C HIS A 350 -2.53 8.55 -9.20
N VAL A 351 -1.42 7.93 -8.85
CA VAL A 351 -0.72 6.98 -9.73
C VAL A 351 -1.03 5.52 -9.39
N VAL A 352 -1.41 5.20 -8.14
CA VAL A 352 -1.84 3.84 -7.76
C VAL A 352 -3.03 3.37 -8.60
N PRO A 353 -4.12 4.15 -8.75
CA PRO A 353 -5.23 3.76 -9.62
C PRO A 353 -4.79 3.54 -11.07
N ALA A 354 -3.84 4.35 -11.57
CA ALA A 354 -3.30 4.25 -12.93
C ALA A 354 -2.53 2.93 -13.17
N ILE A 355 -1.73 2.50 -12.19
CA ILE A 355 -1.01 1.21 -12.23
C ILE A 355 -2.02 0.05 -12.23
N VAL A 356 -2.99 0.10 -11.32
CA VAL A 356 -4.01 -0.96 -11.16
C VAL A 356 -4.89 -1.06 -12.41
N GLU A 357 -5.34 0.07 -12.96
CA GLU A 357 -6.11 0.13 -14.20
C GLU A 357 -5.32 -0.46 -15.36
N GLY A 358 -4.07 -0.03 -15.54
CA GLY A 358 -3.20 -0.52 -16.61
C GLY A 358 -2.99 -2.02 -16.55
N ALA A 359 -2.77 -2.57 -15.36
CA ALA A 359 -2.60 -4.01 -15.16
C ALA A 359 -3.92 -4.79 -15.43
N LEU A 360 -5.03 -4.37 -14.82
CA LEU A 360 -6.30 -5.08 -14.95
C LEU A 360 -6.83 -5.04 -16.38
N ARG A 361 -6.76 -3.88 -17.05
CA ARG A 361 -7.24 -3.74 -18.44
C ARG A 361 -6.54 -4.72 -19.38
N GLN A 362 -5.22 -4.74 -19.36
CA GLN A 362 -4.46 -5.59 -20.25
C GLN A 362 -4.71 -7.10 -19.98
N LEU A 363 -4.84 -7.47 -18.71
CA LEU A 363 -5.16 -8.85 -18.34
C LEU A 363 -6.55 -9.27 -18.86
N LEU A 364 -7.58 -8.44 -18.60
CA LEU A 364 -8.96 -8.74 -18.98
C LEU A 364 -9.18 -8.74 -20.50
N GLU A 365 -8.48 -7.86 -21.23
CA GLU A 365 -8.48 -7.83 -22.71
C GLU A 365 -7.80 -9.07 -23.30
N HIS A 366 -6.71 -9.55 -22.65
CA HIS A 366 -5.93 -10.69 -23.16
C HIS A 366 -6.57 -12.03 -22.82
N PHE A 367 -7.13 -12.17 -21.62
CA PHE A 367 -7.75 -13.40 -21.11
C PHE A 367 -9.20 -13.15 -20.66
N PRO A 368 -10.19 -13.21 -21.57
CA PRO A 368 -11.58 -12.91 -21.23
C PRO A 368 -12.25 -13.94 -20.31
N ASN A 369 -11.75 -15.20 -20.28
CA ASN A 369 -12.38 -16.33 -19.55
C ASN A 369 -11.67 -16.68 -18.24
N LEU A 370 -11.16 -15.66 -17.54
CA LEU A 370 -10.47 -15.84 -16.25
C LEU A 370 -11.38 -16.54 -15.21
N HIS A 371 -10.81 -17.52 -14.52
CA HIS A 371 -11.46 -18.22 -13.41
C HIS A 371 -10.45 -18.66 -12.36
N LEU A 372 -10.86 -18.70 -11.09
CA LEU A 372 -10.00 -19.22 -10.01
C LEU A 372 -9.77 -20.72 -10.16
N GLN A 373 -8.53 -21.16 -10.00
CA GLN A 373 -8.17 -22.59 -9.99
C GLN A 373 -8.40 -23.22 -8.61
N GLN A 374 -8.35 -22.43 -7.55
CA GLN A 374 -8.59 -22.85 -6.17
C GLN A 374 -9.16 -21.71 -5.35
N ASP A 375 -9.82 -22.01 -4.23
CA ASP A 375 -10.25 -21.00 -3.26
C ASP A 375 -9.02 -20.40 -2.57
N VAL A 376 -8.87 -19.09 -2.65
CA VAL A 376 -7.83 -18.31 -1.99
C VAL A 376 -8.47 -17.15 -1.24
N ARG A 377 -7.84 -16.72 -0.15
CA ARG A 377 -8.37 -15.61 0.66
C ARG A 377 -7.27 -14.63 1.00
N PRO A 378 -7.54 -13.32 0.94
CA PRO A 378 -6.61 -12.32 1.44
C PRO A 378 -6.31 -12.54 2.92
N TYR A 379 -5.05 -12.41 3.29
CA TYR A 379 -4.53 -12.55 4.65
C TYR A 379 -3.79 -11.27 5.07
N GLY A 380 -3.77 -10.97 6.36
CA GLY A 380 -3.12 -9.80 6.93
C GLY A 380 -4.11 -8.74 7.43
N TRP A 381 -3.82 -8.11 8.56
CA TRP A 381 -4.61 -7.01 9.08
C TRP A 381 -3.99 -5.64 8.85
N LYS A 382 -2.67 -5.57 8.89
CA LYS A 382 -1.91 -4.33 8.62
C LYS A 382 -1.62 -4.19 7.12
N PHE A 383 -1.14 -5.28 6.50
CA PHE A 383 -0.97 -5.40 5.05
C PHE A 383 -1.77 -6.61 4.58
N ARG A 384 -2.89 -6.37 3.89
CA ARG A 384 -3.82 -7.42 3.47
C ARG A 384 -3.70 -7.71 1.98
N LYS A 385 -3.27 -8.92 1.67
CA LYS A 385 -3.03 -9.36 0.30
C LYS A 385 -3.30 -10.84 0.12
N LEU A 386 -3.41 -11.25 -1.12
CA LEU A 386 -3.27 -12.66 -1.51
C LEU A 386 -1.79 -13.03 -1.57
N ASP A 387 -1.39 -14.15 -0.99
CA ASP A 387 -0.03 -14.67 -1.18
C ASP A 387 0.14 -15.29 -2.56
N THR A 388 -0.92 -15.92 -3.10
CA THR A 388 -1.01 -16.47 -4.44
C THR A 388 -2.39 -16.15 -5.03
N LEU A 389 -2.48 -16.06 -6.37
CA LEU A 389 -3.73 -15.94 -7.10
C LEU A 389 -3.70 -16.85 -8.33
N PRO A 390 -3.90 -18.17 -8.14
CA PRO A 390 -3.90 -19.13 -9.23
C PRO A 390 -5.17 -18.98 -10.06
N VAL A 391 -5.00 -18.53 -11.30
CA VAL A 391 -6.07 -18.25 -12.26
C VAL A 391 -5.83 -18.99 -13.55
N GLY A 392 -6.89 -19.61 -14.10
CA GLY A 392 -6.90 -20.19 -15.43
C GLY A 392 -7.73 -19.35 -16.40
N TRP A 393 -7.50 -19.57 -17.70
CA TRP A 393 -8.17 -18.85 -18.80
C TRP A 393 -8.57 -19.70 -20.01
N ARG A 394 -8.26 -21.00 -20.01
CA ARG A 394 -8.80 -21.96 -20.99
C ARG A 394 -10.03 -22.66 -20.44
N ASP A 395 -11.02 -22.92 -21.27
CA ASP A 395 -12.23 -23.62 -20.86
C ASP A 395 -11.90 -25.03 -20.36
N ARG A 396 -12.39 -25.37 -19.16
CA ARG A 396 -12.28 -26.72 -18.59
C ARG A 396 -12.99 -27.81 -19.41
N SER A 397 -13.85 -27.40 -20.35
CA SER A 397 -14.63 -28.32 -21.19
C SER A 397 -13.86 -28.91 -22.38
N ALA A 398 -12.65 -28.43 -22.68
CA ALA A 398 -11.85 -28.87 -23.84
C ALA A 398 -10.88 -30.03 -23.56
N THR A 399 -10.79 -30.53 -22.31
CA THR A 399 -9.84 -31.62 -21.95
C THR A 399 -10.55 -32.93 -21.56
N GLY A 400 -11.78 -33.12 -22.01
CA GLY A 400 -12.58 -34.33 -21.77
C GLY A 400 -13.04 -34.99 -23.07
N THR A 401 -12.13 -35.54 -23.87
CA THR A 401 -12.40 -36.64 -24.82
C THR A 401 -11.25 -37.63 -24.79
#